data_f3cdeeabe91a93354ffc8a78574c0e79
#
_entry.id   f3cdeeabe91a93354ffc8a78574c0e79
#
_cell.length_a   1.000
_cell.length_b   1.000
_cell.length_c   1.000
_cell.angle_alpha   90.00
_cell.angle_beta   90.00
_cell.angle_gamma   90.00
#
_symmetry.space_group_name_H-M   'P 1'
#
loop_
_entity.id
_entity.type
_entity.pdbx_description
1 polymer ?
#
loop_
_entity_poly.entity_id
_entity_poly.type
_entity_poly.pdbx_seq_one_letter_code
_entity_poly.pdbx_strand_id
1 'polypeptide(L)'
;MELLALQVYEQYPDTFKESNILSDNVKGRLASLSHNMMFCGLNFGTTPKLAFEPLIIIPIFAFVLSLVQTVLSQYLNKKNNPEMANAGGAGMKVMLYIMPLFSLWISFSVPAGVGFYWGVNYALGIVQSLVMQKLYSPEKLRAEAEEKMKERKLKERQVTTTAVVTDADTGEE
;
A
#
# COMPACT_ATOMS: atom_id res chain seq x y z
N MET A 1 -7.11 23.53 -3.97
CA MET A 1 -6.86 24.97 -4.22
C MET A 1 -5.87 25.55 -3.21
N GLU A 2 -6.04 25.32 -1.90
CA GLU A 2 -5.17 25.91 -0.87
C GLU A 2 -3.69 25.46 -0.96
N LEU A 3 -3.42 24.19 -1.26
CA LEU A 3 -2.06 23.66 -1.43
C LEU A 3 -1.33 24.25 -2.65
N LEU A 4 -2.06 24.49 -3.76
CA LEU A 4 -1.51 25.16 -4.93
C LEU A 4 -1.15 26.62 -4.63
N ALA A 5 -2.01 27.32 -3.90
CA ALA A 5 -1.76 28.69 -3.45
C ALA A 5 -0.53 28.75 -2.52
N LEU A 6 -0.37 27.76 -1.63
CA LEU A 6 0.78 27.64 -0.76
C LEU A 6 2.09 27.42 -1.54
N GLN A 7 2.09 26.54 -2.54
CA GLN A 7 3.25 26.28 -3.39
C GLN A 7 3.68 27.54 -4.17
N VAL A 8 2.72 28.26 -4.73
CA VAL A 8 2.99 29.50 -5.46
C VAL A 8 3.47 30.60 -4.51
N TYR A 9 2.91 30.69 -3.29
CA TYR A 9 3.36 31.61 -2.25
C TYR A 9 4.82 31.36 -1.83
N GLU A 10 5.21 30.09 -1.66
CA GLU A 10 6.58 29.72 -1.29
C GLU A 10 7.58 29.92 -2.43
N GLN A 11 7.14 29.73 -3.68
CA GLN A 11 7.99 29.92 -4.85
C GLN A 11 8.27 31.38 -5.17
N TYR A 12 7.32 32.28 -4.84
CA TYR A 12 7.40 33.72 -5.15
C TYR A 12 6.99 34.59 -3.94
N PRO A 13 7.69 34.49 -2.79
CA PRO A 13 7.27 35.14 -1.55
C PRO A 13 7.24 36.66 -1.67
N ASP A 14 8.17 37.25 -2.43
CA ASP A 14 8.29 38.72 -2.56
C ASP A 14 7.18 39.29 -3.44
N THR A 15 6.80 38.59 -4.50
CA THR A 15 5.70 39.01 -5.38
C THR A 15 4.35 39.09 -4.64
N PHE A 16 4.15 38.18 -3.69
CA PHE A 16 2.93 38.14 -2.87
C PHE A 16 2.93 39.15 -1.70
N LYS A 17 4.11 39.49 -1.18
CA LYS A 17 4.24 40.53 -0.15
C LYS A 17 3.94 41.93 -0.70
N GLU A 18 4.37 42.21 -1.92
CA GLU A 18 4.16 43.53 -2.57
C GLU A 18 2.81 43.64 -3.26
N SER A 19 2.16 42.54 -3.62
CA SER A 19 0.86 42.60 -4.29
C SER A 19 -0.27 42.86 -3.30
N ASN A 20 -0.97 43.98 -3.51
CA ASN A 20 -2.24 44.32 -2.82
C ASN A 20 -3.43 43.44 -3.24
N ILE A 21 -3.18 42.39 -4.02
CA ILE A 21 -4.21 41.53 -4.59
C ILE A 21 -4.75 40.52 -3.54
N LEU A 22 -3.95 40.16 -2.54
CA LEU A 22 -4.34 39.25 -1.47
C LEU A 22 -4.66 40.05 -0.18
N SER A 23 -5.86 39.86 0.33
CA SER A 23 -6.25 40.34 1.64
C SER A 23 -5.28 39.86 2.74
N ASP A 24 -5.01 40.73 3.73
CA ASP A 24 -4.11 40.42 4.84
C ASP A 24 -4.53 39.14 5.62
N ASN A 25 -5.83 38.86 5.66
CA ASN A 25 -6.39 37.65 6.23
C ASN A 25 -5.93 36.39 5.46
N VAL A 26 -5.83 36.46 4.14
CA VAL A 26 -5.37 35.33 3.30
C VAL A 26 -3.87 35.13 3.45
N LYS A 27 -3.09 36.24 3.50
CA LYS A 27 -1.64 36.19 3.76
C LYS A 27 -1.34 35.56 5.13
N GLY A 28 -2.09 35.96 6.17
CA GLY A 28 -1.95 35.40 7.52
C GLY A 28 -2.30 33.89 7.58
N ARG A 29 -3.35 33.46 6.87
CA ARG A 29 -3.72 32.04 6.78
C ARG A 29 -2.68 31.20 6.02
N LEU A 30 -2.14 31.70 4.92
CA LEU A 30 -1.08 31.03 4.17
C LEU A 30 0.20 30.89 5.00
N ALA A 31 0.59 31.94 5.72
CA ALA A 31 1.75 31.88 6.62
C ALA A 31 1.55 30.89 7.78
N SER A 32 0.35 30.82 8.37
CA SER A 32 0.04 29.85 9.43
C SER A 32 -0.02 28.43 8.90
N LEU A 33 -0.53 28.20 7.69
CA LEU A 33 -0.54 26.87 7.04
C LEU A 33 0.88 26.41 6.73
N SER A 34 1.72 27.27 6.19
CA SER A 34 3.14 26.98 5.94
C SER A 34 3.85 26.57 7.24
N HIS A 35 3.65 27.33 8.32
CA HIS A 35 4.23 27.01 9.62
C HIS A 35 3.72 25.70 10.19
N ASN A 36 2.43 25.40 10.08
CA ASN A 36 1.84 24.15 10.58
C ASN A 36 2.23 22.91 9.78
N MET A 37 2.69 23.08 8.53
CA MET A 37 3.20 21.98 7.69
C MET A 37 4.70 21.72 7.87
N MET A 38 5.39 22.51 8.69
CA MET A 38 6.79 22.29 9.02
C MET A 38 6.92 21.20 10.07
N PHE A 39 7.50 20.08 9.71
CA PHE A 39 7.82 18.98 10.62
C PHE A 39 9.31 18.61 10.50
N CYS A 40 10.04 18.60 11.60
CA CYS A 40 11.48 18.36 11.64
C CYS A 40 12.32 19.23 10.67
N GLY A 41 11.90 20.49 10.44
CA GLY A 41 12.57 21.40 9.50
C GLY A 41 12.27 21.14 8.03
N LEU A 42 11.37 20.21 7.71
CA LEU A 42 10.92 19.91 6.36
C LEU A 42 9.49 20.41 6.16
N ASN A 43 9.24 21.10 5.05
CA ASN A 43 7.90 21.55 4.70
C ASN A 43 7.15 20.46 3.94
N PHE A 44 6.15 19.87 4.59
CA PHE A 44 5.35 18.78 4.02
C PHE A 44 4.30 19.25 3.00
N GLY A 45 4.06 20.56 2.92
CA GLY A 45 3.15 21.15 1.94
C GLY A 45 3.74 21.31 0.55
N THR A 46 5.07 21.27 0.41
CA THR A 46 5.76 21.46 -0.87
C THR A 46 6.03 20.15 -1.60
N THR A 47 6.11 20.22 -2.93
CA THR A 47 6.52 19.10 -3.76
C THR A 47 8.04 18.97 -3.77
N PRO A 48 8.59 17.76 -3.52
CA PRO A 48 10.03 17.52 -3.59
C PRO A 48 10.52 17.77 -5.02
N LYS A 49 11.57 18.57 -5.16
CA LYS A 49 12.25 18.76 -6.45
C LYS A 49 13.43 17.80 -6.56
N LEU A 50 13.80 17.42 -7.79
CA LEU A 50 15.02 16.65 -8.08
C LEU A 50 16.25 17.55 -7.93
N ALA A 51 16.38 18.22 -6.79
CA ALA A 51 17.53 19.03 -6.40
C ALA A 51 18.08 18.46 -5.10
N PHE A 52 19.32 18.77 -4.74
CA PHE A 52 19.90 18.36 -3.46
C PHE A 52 19.28 19.12 -2.27
N GLU A 53 17.96 19.03 -2.16
CA GLU A 53 17.19 19.58 -1.04
C GLU A 53 16.90 18.48 -0.01
N PRO A 54 16.86 18.79 1.30
CA PRO A 54 16.57 17.79 2.35
C PRO A 54 15.23 17.08 2.13
N LEU A 55 14.29 17.72 1.41
CA LEU A 55 12.96 17.19 1.12
C LEU A 55 12.98 15.94 0.23
N ILE A 56 14.04 15.71 -0.56
CA ILE A 56 14.22 14.53 -1.42
C ILE A 56 14.33 13.22 -0.62
N ILE A 57 14.65 13.34 0.67
CA ILE A 57 14.74 12.17 1.56
C ILE A 57 13.40 11.45 1.69
N ILE A 58 12.27 12.18 1.60
CA ILE A 58 10.92 11.62 1.77
C ILE A 58 10.53 10.66 0.64
N PRO A 59 10.63 11.05 -0.66
CA PRO A 59 10.41 10.10 -1.76
C PRO A 59 11.34 8.88 -1.73
N ILE A 60 12.62 9.10 -1.42
CA ILE A 60 13.59 8.00 -1.33
C ILE A 60 13.23 7.05 -0.19
N PHE A 61 12.89 7.57 0.98
CA PHE A 61 12.46 6.78 2.13
C PHE A 61 11.21 5.95 1.81
N ALA A 62 10.18 6.57 1.23
CA ALA A 62 8.96 5.86 0.82
C ALA A 62 9.26 4.77 -0.22
N PHE A 63 10.13 5.05 -1.19
CA PHE A 63 10.55 4.09 -2.22
C PHE A 63 11.29 2.89 -1.63
N VAL A 64 12.27 3.11 -0.75
CA VAL A 64 13.02 2.03 -0.10
C VAL A 64 12.07 1.14 0.70
N LEU A 65 11.15 1.73 1.48
CA LEU A 65 10.17 0.96 2.25
C LEU A 65 9.21 0.17 1.36
N SER A 66 8.79 0.73 0.23
CA SER A 66 7.94 0.03 -0.74
C SER A 66 8.65 -1.17 -1.36
N LEU A 67 9.94 -1.04 -1.67
CA LEU A 67 10.76 -2.16 -2.15
C LEU A 67 10.91 -3.25 -1.08
N VAL A 68 11.23 -2.87 0.15
CA VAL A 68 11.35 -3.82 1.28
C VAL A 68 10.04 -4.56 1.47
N GLN A 69 8.91 -3.86 1.47
CA GLN A 69 7.59 -4.49 1.60
C GLN A 69 7.29 -5.44 0.43
N THR A 70 7.61 -5.04 -0.80
CA THR A 70 7.42 -5.87 -1.99
C THR A 70 8.24 -7.15 -1.92
N VAL A 71 9.54 -7.06 -1.61
CA VAL A 71 10.42 -8.21 -1.46
C VAL A 71 9.97 -9.12 -0.32
N LEU A 72 9.62 -8.54 0.83
CA LEU A 72 9.12 -9.28 1.98
C LEU A 72 7.84 -10.04 1.62
N SER A 73 6.87 -9.38 1.01
CA SER A 73 5.62 -10.00 0.58
C SER A 73 5.84 -11.14 -0.41
N GLN A 74 6.76 -10.98 -1.37
CA GLN A 74 7.11 -12.05 -2.31
C GLN A 74 7.78 -13.23 -1.60
N TYR A 75 8.70 -12.97 -0.66
CA TYR A 75 9.35 -14.00 0.12
C TYR A 75 8.34 -14.80 0.95
N LEU A 76 7.43 -14.11 1.63
CA LEU A 76 6.39 -14.72 2.43
C LEU A 76 5.39 -15.53 1.58
N ASN A 77 4.97 -14.96 0.44
CA ASN A 77 4.08 -15.66 -0.49
C ASN A 77 4.73 -16.92 -1.07
N LYS A 78 6.02 -16.86 -1.43
CA LYS A 78 6.75 -18.03 -1.92
C LYS A 78 6.87 -19.10 -0.86
N LYS A 79 7.11 -18.72 0.39
CA LYS A 79 7.17 -19.66 1.52
C LYS A 79 5.81 -20.27 1.83
N ASN A 80 4.76 -19.44 1.81
CA ASN A 80 3.43 -19.84 2.23
C ASN A 80 2.62 -20.52 1.11
N ASN A 81 2.83 -20.12 -0.16
CA ASN A 81 2.10 -20.64 -1.33
C ASN A 81 3.02 -20.80 -2.53
N PRO A 82 3.89 -21.84 -2.55
CA PRO A 82 4.86 -22.04 -3.62
C PRO A 82 4.21 -22.26 -5.00
N GLU A 83 3.03 -22.85 -5.04
CA GLU A 83 2.29 -23.07 -6.29
C GLU A 83 1.78 -21.73 -6.88
N MET A 84 1.17 -20.88 -6.06
CA MET A 84 0.72 -19.56 -6.51
C MET A 84 1.89 -18.63 -6.86
N ALA A 85 3.01 -18.72 -6.15
CA ALA A 85 4.20 -17.92 -6.45
C ALA A 85 4.82 -18.29 -7.80
N ASN A 86 4.65 -19.53 -8.26
CA ASN A 86 5.12 -20.02 -9.56
C ASN A 86 4.08 -19.83 -10.68
N ALA A 87 2.79 -19.78 -10.35
CA ALA A 87 1.71 -19.56 -11.30
C ALA A 87 1.74 -18.14 -11.93
N GLY A 88 2.27 -17.14 -11.19
CA GLY A 88 2.53 -15.82 -11.72
C GLY A 88 3.77 -15.83 -12.61
N GLY A 89 3.60 -15.91 -13.93
CA GLY A 89 4.70 -15.86 -14.90
C GLY A 89 5.60 -14.62 -14.75
N ALA A 90 6.62 -14.51 -15.60
CA ALA A 90 7.58 -13.40 -15.61
C ALA A 90 6.89 -12.01 -15.62
N GLY A 91 5.76 -11.88 -16.31
CA GLY A 91 4.98 -10.63 -16.38
C GLY A 91 4.48 -10.15 -15.03
N MET A 92 3.99 -11.05 -14.16
CA MET A 92 3.54 -10.68 -12.82
C MET A 92 4.71 -10.19 -11.94
N LYS A 93 5.87 -10.82 -12.05
CA LYS A 93 7.08 -10.38 -11.32
C LYS A 93 7.52 -8.99 -11.78
N VAL A 94 7.53 -8.75 -13.08
CA VAL A 94 7.86 -7.43 -13.64
C VAL A 94 6.89 -6.37 -13.12
N MET A 95 5.59 -6.65 -13.12
CA MET A 95 4.58 -5.72 -12.63
C MET A 95 4.77 -5.37 -11.16
N LEU A 96 5.18 -6.33 -10.31
CA LEU A 96 5.45 -6.10 -8.89
C LEU A 96 6.61 -5.11 -8.63
N TYR A 97 7.60 -5.06 -9.52
CA TYR A 97 8.71 -4.11 -9.42
C TYR A 97 8.44 -2.77 -10.11
N ILE A 98 7.60 -2.76 -11.14
CA ILE A 98 7.19 -1.51 -11.81
C ILE A 98 6.36 -0.64 -10.86
N MET A 99 5.49 -1.22 -10.01
CA MET A 99 4.65 -0.47 -9.09
C MET A 99 5.44 0.44 -8.12
N PRO A 100 6.49 -0.02 -7.43
CA PRO A 100 7.33 0.86 -6.61
C PRO A 100 8.01 1.98 -7.41
N LEU A 101 8.48 1.69 -8.63
CA LEU A 101 9.08 2.71 -9.50
C LEU A 101 8.08 3.79 -9.92
N PHE A 102 6.85 3.38 -10.23
CA PHE A 102 5.77 4.29 -10.55
C PHE A 102 5.39 5.17 -9.32
N SER A 103 5.35 4.57 -8.12
CA SER A 103 5.14 5.30 -6.87
C SER A 103 6.25 6.34 -6.62
N LEU A 104 7.50 6.01 -6.93
CA LEU A 104 8.61 6.95 -6.83
C LEU A 104 8.40 8.14 -7.76
N TRP A 105 8.04 7.89 -9.02
CA TRP A 105 7.78 8.95 -10.00
C TRP A 105 6.64 9.88 -9.56
N ILE A 106 5.52 9.32 -9.08
CA ILE A 106 4.39 10.10 -8.56
C ILE A 106 4.80 10.91 -7.33
N SER A 107 5.65 10.35 -6.46
CA SER A 107 6.07 10.99 -5.21
C SER A 107 6.79 12.35 -5.43
N PHE A 108 7.35 12.59 -6.62
CA PHE A 108 7.88 13.89 -7.03
C PHE A 108 6.82 14.85 -7.59
N SER A 109 5.60 14.38 -7.80
CA SER A 109 4.49 15.18 -8.34
C SER A 109 3.47 15.59 -7.28
N VAL A 110 3.60 15.03 -6.07
CA VAL A 110 2.69 15.29 -4.95
C VAL A 110 3.43 15.97 -3.79
N PRO A 111 2.71 16.69 -2.90
CA PRO A 111 3.31 17.26 -1.70
C PRO A 111 4.01 16.21 -0.85
N ALA A 112 5.13 16.58 -0.24
CA ALA A 112 5.99 15.69 0.55
C ALA A 112 5.23 14.95 1.67
N GLY A 113 4.19 15.56 2.25
CA GLY A 113 3.32 14.94 3.24
C GLY A 113 2.62 13.68 2.74
N VAL A 114 2.23 13.64 1.46
CA VAL A 114 1.62 12.44 0.84
C VAL A 114 2.66 11.33 0.68
N GLY A 115 3.87 11.67 0.23
CA GLY A 115 4.99 10.73 0.15
C GLY A 115 5.36 10.15 1.52
N PHE A 116 5.38 10.99 2.55
CA PHE A 116 5.61 10.55 3.93
C PHE A 116 4.52 9.60 4.43
N TYR A 117 3.25 9.94 4.19
CA TYR A 117 2.12 9.06 4.51
C TYR A 117 2.26 7.68 3.85
N TRP A 118 2.64 7.63 2.56
CA TRP A 118 2.91 6.36 1.89
C TRP A 118 4.06 5.59 2.53
N GLY A 119 5.16 6.26 2.87
CA GLY A 119 6.27 5.64 3.59
C GLY A 119 5.85 5.00 4.91
N VAL A 120 5.06 5.71 5.71
CA VAL A 120 4.52 5.19 6.98
C VAL A 120 3.61 3.97 6.73
N ASN A 121 2.73 4.02 5.72
CA ASN A 121 1.88 2.88 5.36
C ASN A 121 2.72 1.65 4.95
N TYR A 122 3.79 1.82 4.18
CA TYR A 122 4.69 0.72 3.84
C TYR A 122 5.38 0.15 5.08
N ALA A 123 5.83 1.00 6.00
CA ALA A 123 6.42 0.56 7.27
C ALA A 123 5.43 -0.26 8.10
N LEU A 124 4.20 0.22 8.24
CA LEU A 124 3.12 -0.49 8.93
C LEU A 124 2.79 -1.83 8.24
N GLY A 125 2.76 -1.85 6.91
CA GLY A 125 2.54 -3.08 6.13
C GLY A 125 3.63 -4.12 6.34
N ILE A 126 4.90 -3.70 6.49
CA ILE A 126 6.02 -4.59 6.84
C ILE A 126 5.79 -5.19 8.23
N VAL A 127 5.49 -4.35 9.23
CA VAL A 127 5.21 -4.80 10.61
C VAL A 127 4.03 -5.77 10.62
N GLN A 128 2.93 -5.41 9.96
CA GLN A 128 1.75 -6.27 9.85
C GLN A 128 2.08 -7.62 9.23
N SER A 129 2.86 -7.66 8.16
CA SER A 129 3.27 -8.90 7.48
C SER A 129 4.07 -9.81 8.41
N LEU A 130 5.00 -9.24 9.19
CA LEU A 130 5.81 -9.99 10.16
C LEU A 130 4.98 -10.50 11.34
N VAL A 131 4.08 -9.66 11.86
CA VAL A 131 3.18 -10.03 12.96
C VAL A 131 2.25 -11.16 12.52
N MET A 132 1.63 -11.03 11.34
CA MET A 132 0.74 -12.05 10.79
C MET A 132 1.47 -13.39 10.60
N GLN A 133 2.70 -13.36 10.09
CA GLN A 133 3.50 -14.58 9.94
C GLN A 133 3.82 -15.25 11.26
N LYS A 134 4.05 -14.46 12.32
CA LYS A 134 4.36 -14.99 13.65
C LYS A 134 3.13 -15.53 14.37
N LEU A 135 1.99 -14.86 14.25
CA LEU A 135 0.74 -15.23 14.91
C LEU A 135 0.00 -16.37 14.20
N TYR A 136 -0.03 -16.31 12.87
CA TYR A 136 -0.72 -17.29 12.03
C TYR A 136 0.32 -18.10 11.26
N SER A 137 0.72 -19.25 11.81
CA SER A 137 1.55 -20.19 11.08
C SER A 137 0.79 -20.68 9.83
N PRO A 138 1.31 -20.43 8.61
CA PRO A 138 0.64 -20.85 7.38
C PRO A 138 0.41 -22.36 7.31
N GLU A 139 1.26 -23.13 7.97
CA GLU A 139 1.16 -24.57 8.06
C GLU A 139 -0.08 -25.03 8.83
N LYS A 140 -0.39 -24.36 9.95
CA LYS A 140 -1.61 -24.65 10.72
C LYS A 140 -2.88 -24.31 9.94
N LEU A 141 -2.90 -23.13 9.29
CA LEU A 141 -4.04 -22.72 8.47
C LEU A 141 -4.27 -23.65 7.27
N ARG A 142 -3.21 -24.17 6.68
CA ARG A 142 -3.30 -25.16 5.59
C ARG A 142 -3.83 -26.48 6.10
N ALA A 143 -3.29 -26.98 7.20
CA ALA A 143 -3.77 -28.23 7.81
C ALA A 143 -5.27 -28.15 8.13
N GLU A 144 -5.72 -27.06 8.75
CA GLU A 144 -7.14 -26.83 9.03
C GLU A 144 -7.99 -26.70 7.75
N ALA A 145 -7.47 -26.03 6.72
CA ALA A 145 -8.17 -25.90 5.45
C ALA A 145 -8.28 -27.24 4.71
N GLU A 146 -7.22 -28.04 4.72
CA GLU A 146 -7.24 -29.38 4.13
C GLU A 146 -8.18 -30.32 4.88
N GLU A 147 -8.20 -30.26 6.20
CA GLU A 147 -9.11 -31.04 7.03
C GLU A 147 -10.59 -30.69 6.73
N LYS A 148 -10.90 -29.40 6.71
CA LYS A 148 -12.25 -28.93 6.32
C LYS A 148 -12.63 -29.30 4.90
N MET A 149 -11.68 -29.28 3.97
CA MET A 149 -11.93 -29.72 2.58
C MET A 149 -12.19 -31.23 2.51
N LYS A 150 -11.46 -32.05 3.28
CA LYS A 150 -11.68 -33.49 3.37
C LYS A 150 -13.05 -33.80 3.97
N GLU A 151 -13.44 -33.12 5.06
CA GLU A 151 -14.76 -33.27 5.66
C GLU A 151 -15.90 -32.89 4.68
N ARG A 152 -15.76 -31.79 3.93
CA ARG A 152 -16.76 -31.41 2.91
C ARG A 152 -16.89 -32.47 1.82
N LYS A 153 -15.76 -32.97 1.29
CA LYS A 153 -15.78 -34.04 0.28
C LYS A 153 -16.38 -35.35 0.80
N LEU A 154 -16.16 -35.67 2.07
CA LEU A 154 -16.80 -36.83 2.68
C LEU A 154 -18.31 -36.68 2.81
N LYS A 155 -18.79 -35.51 3.25
CA LYS A 155 -20.20 -35.17 3.33
C LYS A 155 -20.88 -35.19 1.95
N GLU A 156 -20.25 -34.61 0.93
CA GLU A 156 -20.75 -34.64 -0.44
C GLU A 156 -20.86 -36.08 -0.98
N ARG A 157 -19.86 -36.91 -0.72
CA ARG A 157 -19.91 -38.35 -1.10
C ARG A 157 -21.02 -39.09 -0.39
N GLN A 158 -21.22 -38.85 0.91
CA GLN A 158 -22.32 -39.47 1.67
C GLN A 158 -23.68 -39.08 1.13
N VAL A 159 -23.88 -37.77 0.84
CA VAL A 159 -25.15 -37.25 0.26
C VAL A 159 -25.40 -37.90 -1.10
N THR A 160 -24.38 -37.96 -1.96
CA THR A 160 -24.51 -38.58 -3.29
C THR A 160 -24.81 -40.07 -3.19
N THR A 161 -24.18 -40.77 -2.27
CA THR A 161 -24.42 -42.23 -2.08
C THR A 161 -25.84 -42.46 -1.55
N THR A 162 -26.34 -41.63 -0.62
CA THR A 162 -27.69 -41.71 -0.08
C THR A 162 -28.72 -41.42 -1.17
N ALA A 163 -28.51 -40.41 -2.01
CA ALA A 163 -29.39 -40.09 -3.12
C ALA A 163 -29.49 -41.24 -4.14
N VAL A 164 -28.36 -41.85 -4.51
CA VAL A 164 -28.32 -42.98 -5.45
C VAL A 164 -29.03 -44.22 -4.87
N VAL A 165 -28.91 -44.46 -3.56
CA VAL A 165 -29.60 -45.61 -2.91
C VAL A 165 -31.12 -45.36 -2.84
N THR A 166 -31.53 -44.11 -2.60
CA THR A 166 -32.97 -43.74 -2.54
C THR A 166 -33.63 -43.90 -3.91
N ASP A 167 -32.92 -43.47 -5.01
CA ASP A 167 -33.43 -43.58 -6.37
C ASP A 167 -33.51 -45.08 -6.84
N ALA A 168 -32.64 -45.95 -6.31
CA ALA A 168 -32.69 -47.37 -6.62
C ALA A 168 -33.83 -48.09 -5.91
N ASP A 169 -34.25 -47.64 -4.73
CA ASP A 169 -35.34 -48.27 -3.94
C ASP A 169 -36.75 -47.79 -4.40
N THR A 170 -36.84 -46.66 -5.14
CA THR A 170 -38.07 -46.14 -5.72
C THR A 170 -38.35 -46.62 -7.15
N GLY A 171 -37.49 -47.46 -7.72
CA GLY A 171 -37.61 -47.94 -9.10
C GLY A 171 -38.30 -49.31 -9.30
N GLU A 172 -38.81 -49.95 -8.24
CA GLU A 172 -39.57 -51.21 -8.32
C GLU A 172 -41.01 -50.99 -7.78
N GLU A 173 -41.88 -50.40 -8.59
CA GLU A 173 -43.34 -50.65 -8.61
C GLU A 173 -43.88 -50.44 -10.03
#